data_78cf3ce4b34c7a50e39f88ded6b29b44
#
_entry.id   78cf3ce4b34c7a50e39f88ded6b29b44
#
_cell.length_a   1.000
_cell.length_b   1.000
_cell.length_c   1.000
_cell.angle_alpha   90.00
_cell.angle_beta   90.00
_cell.angle_gamma   90.00
#
_symmetry.space_group_name_H-M   'P 1'
#
loop_
_entity.id
_entity.type
_entity.pdbx_description
1 polymer ?
#
loop_
_entity_poly.entity_id
_entity_poly.type
_entity_poly.pdbx_seq_one_letter_code
_entity_poly.pdbx_strand_id
1 'polypeptide(L)'
;MLFLGKEIPSPLTLASGILGISFSSLQRVIRDGAGMVTTKSLSLEPRIGHEGPVIAEFNGGLVNSVGLTNPGIAEGLEEVEKFHNRFEGVVITSVFGANADEFVKLAEAVNHSSTDILELNLSCPNVEDEFKRPFALMPEKITE
;
A
#
# COMPACT_ATOMS: atom_id res chain seq x y z
N MET A 1 -2.27 20.41 9.63
CA MET A 1 -1.25 19.90 10.57
C MET A 1 -0.06 19.38 9.77
N LEU A 2 1.13 19.23 10.41
CA LEU A 2 2.33 18.76 9.72
C LEU A 2 2.57 17.27 10.03
N PHE A 3 2.79 16.46 8.98
CA PHE A 3 3.16 15.05 9.08
C PHE A 3 4.29 14.74 8.09
N LEU A 4 5.44 14.27 8.57
CA LEU A 4 6.64 13.97 7.76
C LEU A 4 6.99 15.08 6.73
N GLY A 5 6.87 16.36 7.15
CA GLY A 5 7.15 17.50 6.29
C GLY A 5 6.02 17.93 5.34
N LYS A 6 4.91 17.20 5.30
CA LYS A 6 3.74 17.49 4.48
C LYS A 6 2.64 18.17 5.31
N GLU A 7 2.02 19.21 4.76
CA GLU A 7 0.83 19.81 5.35
C GLU A 7 -0.40 18.98 4.99
N ILE A 8 -1.15 18.53 6.01
CA ILE A 8 -2.36 17.75 5.83
C ILE A 8 -3.55 18.42 6.53
N PRO A 9 -4.74 18.41 5.91
CA PRO A 9 -5.94 19.06 6.46
C PRO A 9 -6.56 18.29 7.62
N SER A 10 -6.32 16.98 7.72
CA SER A 10 -6.97 16.09 8.67
C SER A 10 -5.98 14.99 9.14
N PRO A 11 -6.08 14.51 10.40
CA PRO A 11 -5.27 13.38 10.86
C PRO A 11 -5.75 12.03 10.33
N LEU A 12 -6.88 11.98 9.61
CA LEU A 12 -7.43 10.76 9.07
C LEU A 12 -6.65 10.31 7.83
N THR A 13 -6.26 9.06 7.80
CA THR A 13 -5.55 8.45 6.67
C THR A 13 -6.27 7.20 6.21
N LEU A 14 -6.45 7.05 4.90
CA LEU A 14 -6.80 5.75 4.33
C LEU A 14 -5.63 4.79 4.54
N ALA A 15 -5.84 3.72 5.27
CA ALA A 15 -4.85 2.66 5.40
C ALA A 15 -4.69 1.87 4.09
N SER A 16 -3.51 1.28 3.88
CA SER A 16 -3.27 0.37 2.77
C SER A 16 -4.31 -0.76 2.72
N GLY A 17 -4.86 -1.05 1.55
CA GLY A 17 -5.87 -2.09 1.39
C GLY A 17 -6.74 -1.94 0.15
N ILE A 18 -8.04 -2.23 0.27
CA ILE A 18 -8.96 -2.41 -0.85
C ILE A 18 -9.19 -1.13 -1.64
N LEU A 19 -9.28 0.03 -0.99
CA LEU A 19 -9.64 1.29 -1.66
C LEU A 19 -8.45 2.01 -2.31
N GLY A 20 -7.23 1.54 -2.10
CA GLY A 20 -6.00 2.21 -2.58
C GLY A 20 -5.55 1.79 -3.99
N ILE A 21 -6.42 1.26 -4.85
CA ILE A 21 -6.02 0.65 -6.12
C ILE A 21 -5.98 1.66 -7.27
N SER A 22 -6.86 2.65 -7.30
CA SER A 22 -7.02 3.55 -8.44
C SER A 22 -7.08 5.02 -8.03
N PHE A 23 -6.67 5.90 -8.95
CA PHE A 23 -6.82 7.35 -8.81
C PHE A 23 -8.20 7.77 -8.32
N SER A 24 -9.26 7.24 -8.92
CA SER A 24 -10.64 7.62 -8.57
C SER A 24 -11.04 7.22 -7.15
N SER A 25 -10.55 6.09 -6.65
CA SER A 25 -10.80 5.70 -5.26
C SER A 25 -10.01 6.55 -4.27
N LEU A 26 -8.74 6.83 -4.55
CA LEU A 26 -7.90 7.72 -3.73
C LEU A 26 -8.51 9.14 -3.66
N GLN A 27 -8.87 9.71 -4.81
CA GLN A 27 -9.51 11.03 -4.90
C GLN A 27 -10.80 11.10 -4.08
N ARG A 28 -11.64 10.07 -4.14
CA ARG A 28 -12.90 10.05 -3.38
C ARG A 28 -12.64 10.16 -1.88
N VAL A 29 -11.68 9.38 -1.37
CA VAL A 29 -11.38 9.36 0.07
C VAL A 29 -10.84 10.72 0.56
N ILE A 30 -10.01 11.42 -0.24
CA ILE A 30 -9.57 12.78 0.10
C ILE A 30 -10.76 13.74 0.11
N ARG A 31 -11.67 13.67 -0.88
CA ARG A 31 -12.88 14.50 -0.93
C ARG A 31 -13.81 14.26 0.25
N ASP A 32 -13.83 13.05 0.77
CA ASP A 32 -14.62 12.66 1.95
C ASP A 32 -13.96 13.08 3.28
N GLY A 33 -12.80 13.78 3.23
CA GLY A 33 -12.17 14.45 4.37
C GLY A 33 -10.92 13.77 4.95
N ALA A 34 -10.37 12.75 4.29
CA ALA A 34 -9.08 12.21 4.69
C ALA A 34 -7.96 13.24 4.41
N GLY A 35 -6.96 13.31 5.30
CA GLY A 35 -5.78 14.14 5.13
C GLY A 35 -4.73 13.53 4.22
N MET A 36 -4.69 12.19 4.14
CA MET A 36 -3.76 11.42 3.33
C MET A 36 -4.44 10.14 2.84
N VAL A 37 -3.91 9.56 1.79
CA VAL A 37 -4.35 8.25 1.28
C VAL A 37 -3.16 7.34 1.03
N THR A 38 -3.32 6.04 1.36
CA THR A 38 -2.31 5.03 1.11
C THR A 38 -2.77 4.11 -0.04
N THR A 39 -1.86 3.83 -0.96
CA THR A 39 -2.15 2.89 -2.04
C THR A 39 -2.32 1.46 -1.52
N LYS A 40 -2.90 0.59 -2.32
CA LYS A 40 -2.73 -0.85 -2.13
C LYS A 40 -1.24 -1.16 -2.09
N SER A 41 -0.79 -2.05 -1.18
CA SER A 41 0.61 -2.46 -1.17
C SER A 41 0.99 -3.10 -2.51
N LEU A 42 2.03 -2.57 -3.15
CA LEU A 42 2.49 -2.93 -4.48
C LEU A 42 3.72 -3.84 -4.39
N SER A 43 3.80 -4.84 -5.24
CA SER A 43 4.98 -5.67 -5.47
C SER A 43 5.67 -5.30 -6.78
N LEU A 44 6.86 -5.83 -7.03
CA LEU A 44 7.57 -5.60 -8.31
C LEU A 44 6.71 -6.02 -9.48
N GLU A 45 6.15 -7.23 -9.43
CA GLU A 45 5.28 -7.78 -10.46
C GLU A 45 3.82 -7.81 -9.99
N PRO A 46 2.84 -7.82 -10.90
CA PRO A 46 1.43 -7.98 -10.55
C PRO A 46 1.15 -9.29 -9.79
N ARG A 47 0.20 -9.24 -8.84
CA ARG A 47 -0.26 -10.41 -8.09
C ARG A 47 -1.76 -10.59 -8.22
N ILE A 48 -2.19 -11.80 -8.55
CA ILE A 48 -3.62 -12.15 -8.64
C ILE A 48 -4.23 -12.31 -7.24
N GLY A 49 -3.43 -12.74 -6.25
CA GLY A 49 -3.91 -13.06 -4.90
C GLY A 49 -4.51 -14.47 -4.82
N HIS A 50 -5.25 -14.72 -3.74
CA HIS A 50 -5.88 -16.02 -3.51
C HIS A 50 -7.19 -16.18 -4.29
N GLU A 51 -7.56 -17.42 -4.60
CA GLU A 51 -8.87 -17.73 -5.17
C GLU A 51 -9.99 -17.45 -4.17
N GLY A 52 -11.11 -16.95 -4.68
CA GLY A 52 -12.27 -16.60 -3.84
C GLY A 52 -13.03 -17.82 -3.30
N PRO A 53 -13.81 -17.65 -2.21
CA PRO A 53 -14.10 -16.37 -1.54
C PRO A 53 -12.96 -15.93 -0.61
N VAL A 54 -12.54 -14.68 -0.72
CA VAL A 54 -11.41 -14.10 0.05
C VAL A 54 -11.84 -13.22 1.22
N ILE A 55 -13.13 -13.01 1.40
CA ILE A 55 -13.73 -12.27 2.53
C ILE A 55 -14.87 -13.12 3.08
N ALA A 56 -14.93 -13.27 4.39
CA ALA A 56 -16.02 -13.93 5.10
C ALA A 56 -16.49 -13.08 6.28
N GLU A 57 -17.81 -13.04 6.46
CA GLU A 57 -18.45 -12.38 7.59
C GLU A 57 -18.65 -13.38 8.73
N PHE A 58 -18.46 -12.91 9.96
CA PHE A 58 -18.80 -13.65 11.17
C PHE A 58 -19.46 -12.70 12.19
N ASN A 59 -20.05 -13.25 13.25
CA ASN A 59 -20.70 -12.43 14.26
C ASN A 59 -19.69 -11.49 14.95
N GLY A 60 -19.77 -10.19 14.61
CA GLY A 60 -18.92 -9.14 15.17
C GLY A 60 -17.77 -8.68 14.27
N GLY A 61 -17.63 -9.19 13.02
CA GLY A 61 -16.58 -8.71 12.13
C GLY A 61 -16.46 -9.42 10.79
N LEU A 62 -15.37 -9.11 10.13
CA LEU A 62 -14.96 -9.69 8.84
C LEU A 62 -13.58 -10.31 8.97
N VAL A 63 -13.36 -11.43 8.32
CA VAL A 63 -12.03 -11.99 8.07
C VAL A 63 -11.72 -11.93 6.59
N ASN A 64 -10.45 -11.79 6.23
CA ASN A 64 -10.04 -11.80 4.84
C ASN A 64 -8.77 -12.63 4.60
N SER A 65 -8.65 -13.13 3.38
CA SER A 65 -7.48 -13.81 2.84
C SER A 65 -7.27 -13.36 1.39
N VAL A 66 -7.04 -12.07 1.18
CA VAL A 66 -6.95 -11.48 -0.17
C VAL A 66 -5.67 -11.89 -0.90
N GLY A 67 -4.57 -12.19 -0.19
CA GLY A 67 -3.32 -12.67 -0.79
C GLY A 67 -2.52 -11.59 -1.50
N LEU A 68 -2.58 -10.35 -1.02
CA LEU A 68 -1.83 -9.20 -1.55
C LEU A 68 -2.04 -8.93 -3.06
N THR A 69 -3.26 -9.21 -3.59
CA THR A 69 -3.57 -8.88 -4.99
C THR A 69 -3.28 -7.41 -5.26
N ASN A 70 -2.55 -7.12 -6.33
CA ASN A 70 -2.18 -5.77 -6.72
C ASN A 70 -1.69 -5.74 -8.18
N PRO A 71 -1.70 -4.57 -8.85
CA PRO A 71 -1.32 -4.45 -10.26
C PRO A 71 0.19 -4.43 -10.52
N GLY A 72 1.03 -4.49 -9.47
CA GLY A 72 2.47 -4.26 -9.57
C GLY A 72 2.85 -2.79 -9.46
N ILE A 73 4.16 -2.55 -9.23
CA ILE A 73 4.69 -1.21 -8.95
C ILE A 73 4.48 -0.25 -10.13
N ALA A 74 4.68 -0.71 -11.37
CA ALA A 74 4.61 0.14 -12.55
C ALA A 74 3.21 0.75 -12.71
N GLU A 75 2.17 -0.08 -12.75
CA GLU A 75 0.78 0.39 -12.89
C GLU A 75 0.32 1.17 -11.65
N GLY A 76 0.76 0.75 -10.45
CA GLY A 76 0.44 1.45 -9.22
C GLY A 76 0.98 2.89 -9.20
N LEU A 77 2.21 3.12 -9.65
CA LEU A 77 2.80 4.46 -9.75
C LEU A 77 2.16 5.31 -10.84
N GLU A 78 1.70 4.71 -11.94
CA GLU A 78 0.88 5.45 -12.93
C GLU A 78 -0.41 6.01 -12.31
N GLU A 79 -1.06 5.28 -11.42
CA GLU A 79 -2.26 5.77 -10.73
C GLU A 79 -1.93 6.91 -9.75
N VAL A 80 -0.78 6.86 -9.07
CA VAL A 80 -0.28 7.95 -8.22
C VAL A 80 0.02 9.18 -9.06
N GLU A 81 0.68 9.03 -10.21
CA GLU A 81 0.96 10.14 -11.12
C GLU A 81 -0.34 10.75 -11.68
N LYS A 82 -1.32 9.92 -12.06
CA LYS A 82 -2.65 10.40 -12.47
C LYS A 82 -3.34 11.20 -11.36
N PHE A 83 -3.13 10.81 -10.09
CA PHE A 83 -3.66 11.54 -8.95
C PHE A 83 -3.04 12.93 -8.87
N HIS A 84 -1.72 13.06 -8.81
CA HIS A 84 -1.04 14.34 -8.66
C HIS A 84 -1.21 15.28 -9.86
N ASN A 85 -1.39 14.73 -11.08
CA ASN A 85 -1.66 15.53 -12.27
C ASN A 85 -3.06 16.16 -12.29
N ARG A 86 -3.99 15.68 -11.45
CA ARG A 86 -5.41 16.08 -11.52
C ARG A 86 -6.00 16.50 -10.18
N PHE A 87 -5.28 16.25 -9.09
CA PHE A 87 -5.81 16.45 -7.76
C PHE A 87 -4.70 16.78 -6.75
N GLU A 88 -5.02 17.59 -5.75
CA GLU A 88 -4.12 17.91 -4.64
C GLU A 88 -4.41 16.98 -3.46
N GLY A 89 -3.35 16.46 -2.85
CA GLY A 89 -3.43 15.59 -1.69
C GLY A 89 -2.13 14.85 -1.44
N VAL A 90 -1.95 14.31 -0.25
CA VAL A 90 -0.77 13.54 0.13
C VAL A 90 -1.01 12.06 -0.10
N VAL A 91 -0.17 11.44 -0.93
CA VAL A 91 -0.22 10.03 -1.26
C VAL A 91 0.94 9.28 -0.62
N ILE A 92 0.60 8.25 0.12
CA ILE A 92 1.53 7.27 0.67
C ILE A 92 1.53 6.05 -0.27
N THR A 93 2.66 5.74 -0.87
CA THR A 93 2.78 4.51 -1.66
C THR A 93 3.26 3.37 -0.76
N SER A 94 2.41 2.38 -0.58
CA SER A 94 2.71 1.17 0.18
C SER A 94 3.33 0.12 -0.73
N VAL A 95 4.43 -0.50 -0.28
CA VAL A 95 5.11 -1.57 -1.03
C VAL A 95 5.40 -2.76 -0.14
N PHE A 96 5.54 -3.94 -0.74
CA PHE A 96 6.01 -5.14 -0.07
C PHE A 96 6.91 -5.96 -1.00
N GLY A 97 7.90 -6.63 -0.42
CA GLY A 97 8.85 -7.50 -1.11
C GLY A 97 9.06 -8.80 -0.36
N ALA A 98 9.59 -9.81 -1.05
CA ALA A 98 9.94 -11.10 -0.47
C ALA A 98 11.28 -11.07 0.29
N ASN A 99 12.12 -10.09 0.02
CA ASN A 99 13.46 -9.94 0.59
C ASN A 99 13.91 -8.47 0.53
N ALA A 100 15.04 -8.16 1.18
CA ALA A 100 15.59 -6.80 1.23
C ALA A 100 15.87 -6.23 -0.16
N ASP A 101 16.41 -7.03 -1.10
CA ASP A 101 16.72 -6.56 -2.46
C ASP A 101 15.47 -6.11 -3.23
N GLU A 102 14.33 -6.76 -3.03
CA GLU A 102 13.06 -6.32 -3.61
C GLU A 102 12.57 -5.02 -3.00
N PHE A 103 12.70 -4.85 -1.68
CA PHE A 103 12.37 -3.57 -1.03
C PHE A 103 13.24 -2.44 -1.55
N VAL A 104 14.54 -2.66 -1.78
CA VAL A 104 15.44 -1.67 -2.38
C VAL A 104 14.95 -1.25 -3.77
N LYS A 105 14.67 -2.21 -4.66
CA LYS A 105 14.17 -1.92 -6.02
C LYS A 105 12.82 -1.17 -5.99
N LEU A 106 11.93 -1.55 -5.09
CA LEU A 106 10.64 -0.88 -4.91
C LEU A 106 10.83 0.55 -4.39
N ALA A 107 11.72 0.75 -3.41
CA ALA A 107 12.04 2.07 -2.90
C ALA A 107 12.68 2.97 -3.96
N GLU A 108 13.56 2.44 -4.79
CA GLU A 108 14.14 3.16 -5.94
C GLU A 108 13.06 3.58 -6.94
N ALA A 109 12.13 2.69 -7.30
CA ALA A 109 11.03 3.02 -8.19
C ALA A 109 10.13 4.13 -7.62
N VAL A 110 9.78 4.03 -6.33
CA VAL A 110 8.99 5.06 -5.63
C VAL A 110 9.73 6.38 -5.55
N ASN A 111 11.03 6.37 -5.28
CA ASN A 111 11.86 7.60 -5.21
C ASN A 111 11.92 8.39 -6.53
N HIS A 112 11.71 7.72 -7.66
CA HIS A 112 11.65 8.35 -8.99
C HIS A 112 10.23 8.73 -9.42
N SER A 113 9.23 8.58 -8.54
CA SER A 113 7.82 8.88 -8.81
C SER A 113 7.37 10.18 -8.14
N SER A 114 6.11 10.54 -8.34
CA SER A 114 5.47 11.66 -7.67
C SER A 114 4.96 11.35 -6.25
N THR A 115 5.28 10.19 -5.70
CA THR A 115 4.90 9.77 -4.35
C THR A 115 5.40 10.74 -3.27
N ASP A 116 4.55 11.04 -2.29
CA ASP A 116 4.92 11.91 -1.17
C ASP A 116 5.62 11.17 -0.03
N ILE A 117 5.16 9.96 0.28
CA ILE A 117 5.64 9.15 1.41
C ILE A 117 5.70 7.68 0.97
N LEU A 118 6.75 6.98 1.34
CA LEU A 118 6.89 5.53 1.17
C LEU A 118 6.47 4.80 2.44
N GLU A 119 5.62 3.79 2.32
CA GLU A 119 5.28 2.82 3.37
C GLU A 119 5.84 1.44 3.03
N LEU A 120 6.58 0.83 3.95
CA LEU A 120 7.04 -0.55 3.85
C LEU A 120 6.07 -1.48 4.59
N ASN A 121 5.36 -2.32 3.87
CA ASN A 121 4.47 -3.32 4.46
C ASN A 121 5.28 -4.55 4.89
N LEU A 122 5.60 -4.64 6.17
CA LEU A 122 6.38 -5.71 6.78
C LEU A 122 5.53 -6.78 7.48
N SER A 123 4.21 -6.56 7.60
CA SER A 123 3.37 -7.27 8.57
C SER A 123 2.29 -8.15 7.97
N CYS A 124 2.10 -8.18 6.65
CA CYS A 124 0.98 -8.91 6.05
C CYS A 124 1.12 -10.43 6.25
N PRO A 125 0.15 -11.09 6.93
CA PRO A 125 0.20 -12.53 7.19
C PRO A 125 -0.33 -13.38 6.01
N ASN A 126 -0.97 -12.77 5.00
CA ASN A 126 -1.67 -13.49 3.92
C ASN A 126 -0.75 -14.03 2.82
N VAL A 127 0.54 -14.23 3.11
CA VAL A 127 1.57 -14.75 2.20
C VAL A 127 2.51 -15.74 2.91
N GLU A 128 2.06 -16.33 4.01
CA GLU A 128 2.85 -17.22 4.86
C GLU A 128 3.47 -18.39 4.09
N ASP A 129 2.77 -18.92 3.09
CA ASP A 129 3.24 -20.03 2.25
C ASP A 129 4.45 -19.66 1.36
N GLU A 130 4.58 -18.39 0.94
CA GLU A 130 5.69 -17.91 0.11
C GLU A 130 6.87 -17.39 0.95
N PHE A 131 6.57 -16.61 1.99
CA PHE A 131 7.58 -15.90 2.77
C PHE A 131 7.84 -16.51 4.15
N LYS A 132 7.21 -17.63 4.47
CA LYS A 132 7.30 -18.42 5.72
C LYS A 132 6.90 -17.64 6.98
N ARG A 133 7.32 -16.38 7.14
CA ARG A 133 6.96 -15.48 8.25
C ARG A 133 6.98 -14.03 7.78
N PRO A 134 6.06 -13.18 8.27
CA PRO A 134 6.15 -11.74 8.03
C PRO A 134 7.48 -11.16 8.53
N PHE A 135 8.03 -10.19 7.83
CA PHE A 135 9.26 -9.48 8.24
C PHE A 135 9.16 -8.93 9.66
N ALA A 136 7.99 -8.45 10.06
CA ALA A 136 7.74 -7.93 11.41
C ALA A 136 8.01 -8.94 12.55
N LEU A 137 8.06 -10.24 12.23
CA LEU A 137 8.42 -11.30 13.18
C LEU A 137 9.89 -11.75 13.09
N MET A 138 10.69 -11.08 12.28
CA MET A 138 12.11 -11.39 12.03
C MET A 138 12.96 -10.13 12.20
N PRO A 139 13.28 -9.72 13.46
CA PRO A 139 14.03 -8.47 13.72
C PRO A 139 15.35 -8.37 12.96
N GLU A 140 16.02 -9.49 12.75
CA GLU A 140 17.26 -9.57 11.99
C GLU A 140 17.10 -9.17 10.50
N LYS A 141 15.92 -9.38 9.94
CA LYS A 141 15.59 -9.02 8.55
C LYS A 141 15.15 -7.55 8.39
N ILE A 142 14.73 -6.92 9.48
CA ILE A 142 14.33 -5.51 9.47
C ILE A 142 15.57 -4.60 9.53
N THR A 143 16.69 -5.11 10.05
CA THR A 143 17.94 -4.36 10.23
C THR A 143 18.92 -4.51 9.05
N GLU A 144 18.66 -5.39 8.11
CA GLU A 144 19.39 -5.46 6.84
C GLU A 144 19.02 -4.27 5.95
#